data_c47238139a48605817b9ff0d4ca6f1b0
#
_entry.id   c47238139a48605817b9ff0d4ca6f1b0
#
_cell.length_a   1.000
_cell.length_b   1.000
_cell.length_c   1.000
_cell.angle_alpha   90.00
_cell.angle_beta   90.00
_cell.angle_gamma   90.00
#
_symmetry.space_group_name_H-M   'P 1'
#
loop_
_entity.id
_entity.type
_entity.pdbx_description
1 polymer ?
#
loop_
_entity_poly.entity_id
_entity_poly.type
_entity_poly.pdbx_seq_one_letter_code
_entity_poly.pdbx_strand_id
1 'polypeptide(L)'
;LSSAASDVYKRQDNVLHAAIDAGVERVVCLSTDKAAYPINAMGISKAMMEHVIYANARVAAERGGTTICCTRYGNVMCSRGSVIPLFIDQIRAGNPITITDPNMTRFLMNLDEAVDLVMFAFEHANPGDLFIQKSDASTIGDLAKAVQQLFGDTGTNIIGTRHGEKLFETLMTREERLRSEDTVSYTHLRAHETTLHLV
;
A
#
# COMPACT_ATOMS: atom_id res chain seq x y z
N LEU A 1 -3.66 6.09 -20.16
CA LEU A 1 -2.72 5.84 -19.05
C LEU A 1 -1.42 6.58 -19.34
N SER A 2 -0.91 7.39 -18.39
CA SER A 2 0.40 7.99 -18.53
C SER A 2 1.47 6.91 -18.67
N SER A 3 2.58 7.19 -19.37
CA SER A 3 3.70 6.25 -19.50
C SER A 3 4.19 5.76 -18.12
N ALA A 4 4.18 6.63 -17.12
CA ALA A 4 4.55 6.29 -15.75
C ALA A 4 3.62 5.22 -15.11
N ALA A 5 2.31 5.28 -15.34
CA ALA A 5 1.38 4.30 -14.79
C ALA A 5 1.51 2.92 -15.46
N SER A 6 1.77 2.87 -16.76
CA SER A 6 2.02 1.59 -17.46
C SER A 6 3.37 0.98 -17.12
N ASP A 7 4.34 1.80 -16.72
CA ASP A 7 5.68 1.37 -16.34
C ASP A 7 5.68 0.54 -15.05
N VAL A 8 4.80 0.85 -14.09
CA VAL A 8 4.73 0.18 -12.78
C VAL A 8 4.51 -1.33 -12.92
N TYR A 9 3.45 -1.76 -13.60
CA TYR A 9 3.14 -3.19 -13.72
C TYR A 9 4.07 -3.92 -14.70
N LYS A 10 4.57 -3.23 -15.75
CA LYS A 10 5.54 -3.82 -16.68
C LYS A 10 6.89 -4.08 -16.04
N ARG A 11 7.39 -3.15 -15.21
CA ARG A 11 8.62 -3.37 -14.44
C ARG A 11 8.46 -4.51 -13.46
N GLN A 12 7.31 -4.59 -12.79
CA GLN A 12 7.03 -5.69 -11.87
C GLN A 12 7.06 -7.03 -12.61
N ASP A 13 6.41 -7.12 -13.76
CA ASP A 13 6.39 -8.32 -14.59
C ASP A 13 7.82 -8.74 -15.02
N ASN A 14 8.62 -7.81 -15.53
CA ASN A 14 10.00 -8.07 -15.93
C ASN A 14 10.86 -8.57 -14.75
N VAL A 15 10.72 -7.96 -13.57
CA VAL A 15 11.46 -8.38 -12.37
C VAL A 15 11.06 -9.79 -11.94
N LEU A 16 9.76 -10.11 -11.98
CA LEU A 16 9.27 -11.43 -11.60
C LEU A 16 9.74 -12.52 -12.56
N HIS A 17 9.69 -12.28 -13.88
CA HIS A 17 10.25 -13.21 -14.86
C HIS A 17 11.74 -13.44 -14.64
N ALA A 18 12.52 -12.37 -14.44
CA ALA A 18 13.96 -12.51 -14.16
C ALA A 18 14.23 -13.28 -12.87
N ALA A 19 13.42 -13.09 -11.82
CA ALA A 19 13.55 -13.82 -10.57
C ALA A 19 13.23 -15.31 -10.73
N ILE A 20 12.18 -15.65 -11.48
CA ILE A 20 11.79 -17.02 -11.79
C ILE A 20 12.92 -17.71 -12.61
N ASP A 21 13.41 -17.05 -13.65
CA ASP A 21 14.46 -17.59 -14.53
C ASP A 21 15.79 -17.77 -13.79
N ALA A 22 16.07 -16.90 -12.81
CA ALA A 22 17.26 -16.99 -11.96
C ALA A 22 17.12 -17.99 -10.80
N GLY A 23 15.95 -18.59 -10.60
CA GLY A 23 15.69 -19.53 -9.51
C GLY A 23 15.73 -18.90 -8.12
N VAL A 24 15.31 -17.63 -8.01
CA VAL A 24 15.19 -16.94 -6.71
C VAL A 24 14.16 -17.67 -5.85
N GLU A 25 14.53 -18.04 -4.63
CA GLU A 25 13.68 -18.85 -3.75
C GLU A 25 12.39 -18.12 -3.37
N ARG A 26 12.48 -16.84 -2.97
CA ARG A 26 11.32 -16.05 -2.52
C ARG A 26 11.37 -14.62 -3.03
N VAL A 27 10.21 -14.10 -3.43
CA VAL A 27 10.01 -12.70 -3.84
C VAL A 27 8.79 -12.13 -3.12
N VAL A 28 9.00 -11.07 -2.35
CA VAL A 28 7.92 -10.30 -1.72
C VAL A 28 7.72 -9.00 -2.46
N CYS A 29 6.54 -8.81 -3.05
CA CYS A 29 6.19 -7.61 -3.81
C CYS A 29 5.45 -6.61 -2.93
N LEU A 30 5.83 -5.34 -3.01
CA LEU A 30 5.24 -4.29 -2.18
C LEU A 30 4.08 -3.60 -2.90
N SER A 31 2.89 -3.64 -2.32
CA SER A 31 1.71 -2.92 -2.77
C SER A 31 1.26 -1.86 -1.75
N THR A 32 0.07 -1.33 -1.90
CA THR A 32 -0.43 -0.19 -1.16
C THR A 32 -1.96 -0.26 -1.03
N ASP A 33 -2.52 0.39 -0.01
CA ASP A 33 -3.94 0.66 0.17
C ASP A 33 -4.63 1.27 -1.06
N LYS A 34 -3.86 1.97 -1.90
CA LYS A 34 -4.38 2.62 -3.12
C LYS A 34 -4.74 1.65 -4.23
N ALA A 35 -4.30 0.38 -4.13
CA ALA A 35 -4.71 -0.71 -5.02
C ALA A 35 -6.13 -1.23 -4.70
N ALA A 36 -6.59 -1.11 -3.45
CA ALA A 36 -7.94 -1.46 -3.05
C ALA A 36 -8.93 -0.36 -3.48
N TYR A 37 -9.97 -0.70 -4.24
CA TYR A 37 -10.93 0.26 -4.81
C TYR A 37 -10.28 1.49 -5.45
N PRO A 38 -9.47 1.34 -6.51
CA PRO A 38 -8.67 2.41 -7.08
C PRO A 38 -9.55 3.46 -7.78
N ILE A 39 -9.30 4.76 -7.53
CA ILE A 39 -10.05 5.87 -8.12
C ILE A 39 -9.22 6.75 -9.07
N ASN A 40 -7.92 6.52 -9.18
CA ASN A 40 -7.01 7.29 -10.02
C ASN A 40 -6.01 6.40 -10.76
N ALA A 41 -5.30 6.96 -11.72
CA ALA A 41 -4.36 6.22 -12.58
C ALA A 41 -3.27 5.49 -11.78
N MET A 42 -2.79 6.09 -10.69
CA MET A 42 -1.78 5.48 -9.83
C MET A 42 -2.37 4.26 -9.10
N GLY A 43 -3.53 4.38 -8.48
CA GLY A 43 -4.21 3.26 -7.82
C GLY A 43 -4.54 2.13 -8.81
N ILE A 44 -5.04 2.47 -10.00
CA ILE A 44 -5.33 1.49 -11.07
C ILE A 44 -4.06 0.74 -11.49
N SER A 45 -2.93 1.45 -11.66
CA SER A 45 -1.66 0.81 -12.01
C SER A 45 -1.14 -0.12 -10.92
N LYS A 46 -1.38 0.22 -9.65
CA LYS A 46 -1.04 -0.64 -8.50
C LYS A 46 -1.95 -1.86 -8.40
N ALA A 47 -3.24 -1.72 -8.65
CA ALA A 47 -4.16 -2.85 -8.74
C ALA A 47 -3.76 -3.80 -9.89
N MET A 48 -3.43 -3.25 -11.07
CA MET A 48 -2.92 -4.05 -12.18
C MET A 48 -1.61 -4.77 -11.82
N MET A 49 -0.72 -4.10 -11.09
CA MET A 49 0.51 -4.72 -10.60
C MET A 49 0.23 -5.93 -9.70
N GLU A 50 -0.74 -5.86 -8.79
CA GLU A 50 -1.14 -7.01 -7.95
C GLU A 50 -1.63 -8.18 -8.79
N HIS A 51 -2.46 -7.93 -9.82
CA HIS A 51 -2.91 -8.99 -10.74
C HIS A 51 -1.76 -9.64 -11.51
N VAL A 52 -0.77 -8.85 -11.94
CA VAL A 52 0.47 -9.37 -12.56
C VAL A 52 1.25 -10.24 -11.57
N ILE A 53 1.36 -9.82 -10.30
CA ILE A 53 2.02 -10.61 -9.24
C ILE A 53 1.32 -11.95 -9.05
N TYR A 54 0.00 -11.99 -8.95
CA TYR A 54 -0.76 -13.24 -8.80
C TYR A 54 -0.62 -14.17 -9.99
N ALA A 55 -0.63 -13.63 -11.22
CA ALA A 55 -0.42 -14.41 -12.43
C ALA A 55 0.97 -15.06 -12.45
N ASN A 56 2.02 -14.29 -12.15
CA ASN A 56 3.39 -14.80 -12.08
C ASN A 56 3.60 -15.79 -10.93
N ALA A 57 2.96 -15.56 -9.77
CA ALA A 57 3.03 -16.49 -8.63
C ALA A 57 2.49 -17.88 -9.00
N ARG A 58 1.38 -17.93 -9.75
CA ARG A 58 0.84 -19.19 -10.25
C ARG A 58 1.78 -19.89 -11.25
N VAL A 59 2.31 -19.15 -12.22
CA VAL A 59 3.29 -19.69 -13.17
C VAL A 59 4.54 -20.21 -12.47
N ALA A 60 5.05 -19.49 -11.48
CA ALA A 60 6.20 -19.89 -10.68
C ALA A 60 5.92 -21.17 -9.88
N ALA A 61 4.74 -21.27 -9.27
CA ALA A 61 4.32 -22.47 -8.53
C ALA A 61 4.22 -23.70 -9.42
N GLU A 62 3.68 -23.56 -10.64
CA GLU A 62 3.60 -24.66 -11.63
C GLU A 62 4.99 -25.12 -12.10
N ARG A 63 5.97 -24.21 -12.20
CA ARG A 63 7.35 -24.54 -12.57
C ARG A 63 8.18 -25.13 -11.42
N GLY A 64 7.73 -24.96 -10.18
CA GLY A 64 8.35 -25.47 -8.97
C GLY A 64 9.69 -24.77 -8.64
N GLY A 65 9.66 -23.66 -7.92
CA GLY A 65 10.91 -23.01 -7.52
C GLY A 65 10.75 -21.71 -6.76
N THR A 66 10.14 -20.71 -7.36
CA THR A 66 10.04 -19.36 -6.76
C THR A 66 8.70 -19.15 -6.06
N THR A 67 8.72 -18.86 -4.78
CA THR A 67 7.54 -18.40 -4.04
C THR A 67 7.40 -16.89 -4.21
N ILE A 68 6.32 -16.44 -4.85
CA ILE A 68 6.01 -15.03 -5.07
C ILE A 68 4.77 -14.68 -4.24
N CYS A 69 4.85 -13.64 -3.42
CA CYS A 69 3.74 -13.12 -2.64
C CYS A 69 3.70 -11.59 -2.65
N CYS A 70 2.67 -11.01 -2.05
CA CYS A 70 2.47 -9.57 -2.00
C CYS A 70 2.20 -9.10 -0.57
N THR A 71 2.62 -7.88 -0.24
CA THR A 71 2.23 -7.16 0.98
C THR A 71 1.50 -5.88 0.61
N ARG A 72 0.48 -5.51 1.39
CA ARG A 72 -0.29 -4.27 1.22
C ARG A 72 -0.37 -3.55 2.56
N TYR A 73 -0.02 -2.27 2.56
CA TYR A 73 -0.05 -1.42 3.74
C TYR A 73 -0.41 0.02 3.40
N GLY A 74 -0.72 0.82 4.43
CA GLY A 74 -1.08 2.22 4.33
C GLY A 74 0.10 3.15 4.14
N ASN A 75 0.03 4.33 4.75
CA ASN A 75 1.06 5.34 4.65
C ASN A 75 2.17 5.10 5.69
N VAL A 76 3.41 4.94 5.24
CA VAL A 76 4.56 4.92 6.14
C VAL A 76 4.87 6.35 6.58
N MET A 77 4.79 6.59 7.90
CA MET A 77 5.02 7.91 8.50
C MET A 77 6.42 8.44 8.17
N CYS A 78 6.51 9.75 8.00
CA CYS A 78 7.77 10.47 7.72
C CYS A 78 8.50 10.00 6.44
N SER A 79 7.84 9.25 5.56
CA SER A 79 8.42 8.89 4.27
C SER A 79 8.66 10.13 3.41
N ARG A 80 9.64 10.06 2.49
CA ARG A 80 10.01 11.18 1.63
C ARG A 80 8.82 11.68 0.81
N GLY A 81 8.53 12.98 0.89
CA GLY A 81 7.42 13.63 0.20
C GLY A 81 6.05 13.36 0.81
N SER A 82 5.97 12.78 2.02
CA SER A 82 4.73 12.56 2.73
C SER A 82 4.26 13.80 3.50
N VAL A 83 3.03 13.74 4.02
CA VAL A 83 2.35 14.88 4.64
C VAL A 83 3.02 15.37 5.93
N ILE A 84 3.59 14.47 6.75
CA ILE A 84 4.23 14.85 8.03
C ILE A 84 5.46 15.73 7.79
N PRO A 85 6.44 15.35 6.97
CA PRO A 85 7.55 16.25 6.62
C PRO A 85 7.08 17.59 6.04
N LEU A 86 6.06 17.57 5.16
CA LEU A 86 5.50 18.81 4.62
C LEU A 86 4.97 19.75 5.71
N PHE A 87 4.21 19.23 6.68
CA PHE A 87 3.70 20.02 7.79
C PHE A 87 4.83 20.60 8.64
N ILE A 88 5.84 19.78 8.97
CA ILE A 88 7.01 20.23 9.73
C ILE A 88 7.77 21.35 9.00
N ASP A 89 7.98 21.22 7.70
CA ASP A 89 8.67 22.23 6.90
C ASP A 89 7.88 23.53 6.82
N GLN A 90 6.55 23.46 6.70
CA GLN A 90 5.66 24.63 6.74
C GLN A 90 5.73 25.33 8.09
N ILE A 91 5.65 24.61 9.20
CA ILE A 91 5.77 25.17 10.55
C ILE A 91 7.13 25.85 10.76
N ARG A 92 8.23 25.18 10.38
CA ARG A 92 9.58 25.73 10.49
C ARG A 92 9.78 27.00 9.66
N ALA A 93 9.07 27.11 8.55
CA ALA A 93 9.06 28.32 7.73
C ALA A 93 8.12 29.43 8.25
N GLY A 94 7.42 29.21 9.37
CA GLY A 94 6.44 30.14 9.93
C GLY A 94 5.13 30.23 9.13
N ASN A 95 4.89 29.28 8.23
CA ASN A 95 3.68 29.24 7.40
C ASN A 95 2.60 28.36 8.04
N PRO A 96 1.30 28.69 7.83
CA PRO A 96 0.24 27.78 8.19
C PRO A 96 0.38 26.43 7.45
N ILE A 97 0.04 25.33 8.14
CA ILE A 97 -0.01 24.03 7.48
C ILE A 97 -1.18 23.97 6.51
N THR A 98 -1.00 23.32 5.35
CA THR A 98 -2.02 23.21 4.32
C THR A 98 -2.66 21.82 4.35
N ILE A 99 -3.99 21.77 4.46
CA ILE A 99 -4.79 20.53 4.51
C ILE A 99 -5.82 20.57 3.37
N THR A 100 -5.99 19.45 2.68
CA THR A 100 -7.04 19.34 1.64
C THR A 100 -8.43 19.22 2.24
N ASP A 101 -8.63 18.26 3.13
CA ASP A 101 -9.84 18.08 3.93
C ASP A 101 -9.46 17.48 5.28
N PRO A 102 -9.82 18.11 6.42
CA PRO A 102 -9.46 17.60 7.74
C PRO A 102 -10.11 16.26 8.09
N ASN A 103 -11.22 15.88 7.42
CA ASN A 103 -11.93 14.63 7.67
C ASN A 103 -11.41 13.44 6.85
N MET A 104 -10.47 13.68 5.92
CA MET A 104 -9.81 12.58 5.21
C MET A 104 -9.13 11.64 6.20
N THR A 105 -9.33 10.33 6.01
CA THR A 105 -8.65 9.32 6.83
C THR A 105 -7.47 8.71 6.10
N ARG A 106 -6.43 8.40 6.85
CA ARG A 106 -5.25 7.66 6.36
C ARG A 106 -4.86 6.61 7.37
N PHE A 107 -4.48 5.43 6.88
CA PHE A 107 -3.80 4.44 7.68
C PHE A 107 -2.35 4.85 7.86
N LEU A 108 -1.88 4.87 9.09
CA LEU A 108 -0.53 5.27 9.43
C LEU A 108 0.21 4.10 10.06
N MET A 109 1.45 3.93 9.67
CA MET A 109 2.35 2.93 10.23
C MET A 109 3.77 3.48 10.29
N ASN A 110 4.57 2.93 11.18
CA ASN A 110 6.00 3.25 11.21
C ASN A 110 6.80 2.35 10.23
N LEU A 111 8.08 2.64 10.07
CA LEU A 111 8.94 1.88 9.16
C LEU A 111 9.19 0.45 9.67
N ASP A 112 9.33 0.27 10.98
CA ASP A 112 9.60 -1.03 11.57
C ASP A 112 8.41 -1.98 11.32
N GLU A 113 7.18 -1.53 11.52
CA GLU A 113 5.96 -2.28 11.18
C GLU A 113 5.91 -2.68 9.70
N ALA A 114 6.35 -1.79 8.79
CA ALA A 114 6.41 -2.11 7.36
C ALA A 114 7.45 -3.20 7.07
N VAL A 115 8.61 -3.15 7.72
CA VAL A 115 9.67 -4.16 7.60
C VAL A 115 9.20 -5.48 8.20
N ASP A 116 8.59 -5.47 9.37
CA ASP A 116 8.08 -6.67 10.04
C ASP A 116 7.05 -7.41 9.17
N LEU A 117 6.14 -6.68 8.51
CA LEU A 117 5.20 -7.28 7.55
C LEU A 117 5.92 -7.99 6.40
N VAL A 118 6.96 -7.36 5.84
CA VAL A 118 7.74 -7.96 4.74
C VAL A 118 8.49 -9.20 5.22
N MET A 119 9.12 -9.15 6.39
CA MET A 119 9.83 -10.30 6.98
C MET A 119 8.86 -11.44 7.29
N PHE A 120 7.69 -11.13 7.84
CA PHE A 120 6.65 -12.13 8.08
C PHE A 120 6.20 -12.80 6.77
N ALA A 121 6.03 -12.03 5.69
CA ALA A 121 5.69 -12.57 4.38
C ALA A 121 6.81 -13.46 3.82
N PHE A 122 8.08 -13.10 4.02
CA PHE A 122 9.21 -13.95 3.62
C PHE A 122 9.21 -15.32 4.33
N GLU A 123 8.82 -15.36 5.59
CA GLU A 123 8.84 -16.59 6.39
C GLU A 123 7.63 -17.49 6.13
N HIS A 124 6.45 -16.91 5.91
CA HIS A 124 5.18 -17.64 6.01
C HIS A 124 4.39 -17.74 4.69
N ALA A 125 4.81 -17.01 3.64
CA ALA A 125 4.00 -16.95 2.42
C ALA A 125 4.00 -18.25 1.62
N ASN A 126 2.82 -18.57 1.08
CA ASN A 126 2.64 -19.47 -0.04
C ASN A 126 2.54 -18.67 -1.36
N PRO A 127 2.71 -19.32 -2.53
CA PRO A 127 2.61 -18.63 -3.81
C PRO A 127 1.28 -17.91 -3.99
N GLY A 128 1.34 -16.60 -4.27
CA GLY A 128 0.18 -15.74 -4.53
C GLY A 128 -0.52 -15.19 -3.28
N ASP A 129 -0.01 -15.43 -2.09
CA ASP A 129 -0.58 -14.86 -0.86
C ASP A 129 -0.44 -13.34 -0.82
N LEU A 130 -1.43 -12.68 -0.24
CA LEU A 130 -1.43 -11.25 0.07
C LEU A 130 -1.53 -11.04 1.58
N PHE A 131 -0.54 -10.40 2.15
CA PHE A 131 -0.54 -9.99 3.56
C PHE A 131 -0.87 -8.51 3.67
N ILE A 132 -1.84 -8.18 4.53
CA ILE A 132 -2.35 -6.83 4.71
C ILE A 132 -2.09 -6.39 6.14
N GLN A 133 -1.37 -5.27 6.31
CA GLN A 133 -1.13 -4.68 7.60
C GLN A 133 -2.43 -4.21 8.24
N LYS A 134 -2.69 -4.62 9.48
CA LYS A 134 -3.71 -4.01 10.32
C LYS A 134 -3.12 -2.71 10.89
N SER A 135 -3.62 -1.58 10.45
CA SER A 135 -3.13 -0.28 10.87
C SER A 135 -4.26 0.57 11.40
N ASP A 136 -3.97 1.37 12.41
CA ASP A 136 -4.89 2.38 12.90
C ASP A 136 -5.06 3.49 11.86
N ALA A 137 -6.26 4.03 11.78
CA ALA A 137 -6.58 5.16 10.92
C ALA A 137 -6.62 6.45 11.75
N SER A 138 -6.10 7.52 11.17
CA SER A 138 -6.23 8.88 11.72
C SER A 138 -6.83 9.81 10.69
N THR A 139 -7.54 10.84 11.15
CA THR A 139 -7.93 11.95 10.28
C THR A 139 -6.71 12.84 9.99
N ILE A 140 -6.70 13.50 8.83
CA ILE A 140 -5.66 14.48 8.52
C ILE A 140 -5.71 15.66 9.49
N GLY A 141 -6.92 16.02 9.97
CA GLY A 141 -7.10 17.05 10.98
C GLY A 141 -6.44 16.72 12.31
N ASP A 142 -6.57 15.49 12.79
CA ASP A 142 -5.94 15.06 14.05
C ASP A 142 -4.43 14.90 13.90
N LEU A 143 -3.96 14.38 12.76
CA LEU A 143 -2.54 14.34 12.41
C LEU A 143 -1.93 15.75 12.40
N ALA A 144 -2.62 16.73 11.81
CA ALA A 144 -2.18 18.12 11.78
C ALA A 144 -2.05 18.72 13.19
N LYS A 145 -3.06 18.51 14.04
CA LYS A 145 -3.03 18.96 15.46
C LYS A 145 -1.86 18.33 16.21
N ALA A 146 -1.63 17.02 16.04
CA ALA A 146 -0.51 16.33 16.69
C ALA A 146 0.85 16.91 16.26
N VAL A 147 1.04 17.19 14.97
CA VAL A 147 2.27 17.81 14.46
C VAL A 147 2.43 19.24 15.00
N GLN A 148 1.36 20.04 15.05
CA GLN A 148 1.39 21.39 15.62
C GLN A 148 1.71 21.39 17.13
N GLN A 149 1.20 20.42 17.89
CA GLN A 149 1.55 20.27 19.31
C GLN A 149 3.04 19.99 19.53
N LEU A 150 3.68 19.26 18.62
CA LEU A 150 5.08 18.89 18.73
C LEU A 150 6.04 19.97 18.20
N PHE A 151 5.66 20.68 17.15
CA PHE A 151 6.55 21.57 16.41
C PHE A 151 6.18 23.07 16.47
N GLY A 152 5.01 23.39 16.99
CA GLY A 152 4.46 24.74 17.10
C GLY A 152 3.22 24.95 16.24
N ASP A 153 2.30 25.78 16.72
CA ASP A 153 1.06 26.13 16.02
C ASP A 153 1.26 27.38 15.16
N THR A 154 1.24 27.23 13.86
CA THR A 154 1.28 28.32 12.87
C THR A 154 -0.04 28.55 12.17
N GLY A 155 -1.11 27.88 12.65
CA GLY A 155 -2.42 27.89 12.03
C GLY A 155 -2.56 26.84 10.91
N THR A 156 -3.79 26.71 10.42
CA THR A 156 -4.15 25.73 9.38
C THR A 156 -4.91 26.41 8.25
N ASN A 157 -4.55 26.10 7.00
CA ASN A 157 -5.21 26.56 5.79
C ASN A 157 -5.84 25.36 5.06
N ILE A 158 -7.17 25.37 4.90
CA ILE A 158 -7.89 24.32 4.16
C ILE A 158 -7.93 24.72 2.68
N ILE A 159 -7.30 23.91 1.83
CA ILE A 159 -7.15 24.20 0.38
C ILE A 159 -8.18 23.46 -0.49
N GLY A 160 -9.01 22.60 0.10
CA GLY A 160 -10.00 21.78 -0.62
C GLY A 160 -9.41 20.51 -1.26
N THR A 161 -10.29 19.57 -1.56
CA THR A 161 -9.93 18.27 -2.16
C THR A 161 -9.52 18.43 -3.62
N ARG A 162 -8.55 17.63 -4.06
CA ARG A 162 -8.12 17.56 -5.45
C ARG A 162 -8.84 16.43 -6.17
N HIS A 163 -8.96 16.56 -7.49
CA HIS A 163 -9.52 15.48 -8.29
C HIS A 163 -8.70 14.19 -8.16
N GLY A 164 -9.38 13.07 -7.87
CA GLY A 164 -8.74 11.76 -7.72
C GLY A 164 -8.11 11.49 -6.35
N GLU A 165 -8.36 12.33 -5.34
CA GLU A 165 -8.02 12.05 -3.94
C GLU A 165 -9.15 11.27 -3.25
N LYS A 166 -8.82 10.15 -2.58
CA LYS A 166 -9.76 9.42 -1.75
C LYS A 166 -9.99 10.16 -0.43
N LEU A 167 -11.26 10.30 -0.05
CA LEU A 167 -11.63 10.78 1.29
C LEU A 167 -11.28 9.74 2.37
N PHE A 168 -11.57 8.47 2.09
CA PHE A 168 -11.33 7.35 2.99
C PHE A 168 -10.49 6.30 2.27
N GLU A 169 -9.37 5.92 2.85
CA GLU A 169 -8.56 4.83 2.34
C GLU A 169 -9.12 3.48 2.77
N THR A 170 -8.79 2.44 2.00
CA THR A 170 -9.22 1.07 2.26
C THR A 170 -8.03 0.15 2.09
N LEU A 171 -7.70 -0.63 3.13
CA LEU A 171 -6.61 -1.61 3.06
C LEU A 171 -7.04 -2.89 2.35
N MET A 172 -8.32 -3.26 2.47
CA MET A 172 -8.88 -4.50 1.95
C MET A 172 -10.27 -4.26 1.40
N THR A 173 -10.60 -4.86 0.27
CA THR A 173 -11.95 -4.81 -0.28
C THR A 173 -12.90 -5.72 0.53
N ARG A 174 -14.20 -5.51 0.39
CA ARG A 174 -15.21 -6.33 1.04
C ARG A 174 -15.14 -7.79 0.59
N GLU A 175 -14.86 -8.02 -0.68
CA GLU A 175 -14.73 -9.33 -1.30
C GLU A 175 -13.49 -10.06 -0.80
N GLU A 176 -12.35 -9.36 -0.65
CA GLU A 176 -11.13 -9.89 -0.06
C GLU A 176 -11.35 -10.28 1.40
N ARG A 177 -12.07 -9.45 2.17
CA ARG A 177 -12.36 -9.72 3.58
C ARG A 177 -13.11 -11.04 3.81
N LEU A 178 -14.03 -11.39 2.92
CA LEU A 178 -14.79 -12.65 3.01
C LEU A 178 -13.92 -13.90 2.85
N ARG A 179 -12.73 -13.76 2.27
CA ARG A 179 -11.80 -14.84 1.94
C ARG A 179 -10.48 -14.76 2.70
N SER A 180 -10.41 -13.88 3.68
CA SER A 180 -9.19 -13.64 4.43
C SER A 180 -9.23 -14.30 5.81
N GLU A 181 -8.05 -14.65 6.31
CA GLU A 181 -7.82 -15.08 7.68
C GLU A 181 -7.17 -13.96 8.47
N ASP A 182 -7.62 -13.75 9.70
CA ASP A 182 -7.03 -12.77 10.61
C ASP A 182 -5.97 -13.42 11.48
N THR A 183 -4.80 -12.81 11.50
CA THR A 183 -3.80 -13.00 12.56
C THR A 183 -3.84 -11.82 13.52
N VAL A 184 -2.96 -11.80 14.54
CA VAL A 184 -2.93 -10.71 15.54
C VAL A 184 -2.66 -9.35 14.85
N SER A 185 -1.61 -9.25 14.04
CA SER A 185 -1.15 -7.99 13.44
C SER A 185 -1.47 -7.86 11.95
N TYR A 186 -1.80 -8.96 11.28
CA TYR A 186 -1.99 -8.99 9.83
C TYR A 186 -3.31 -9.67 9.45
N THR A 187 -3.80 -9.35 8.26
CA THR A 187 -4.83 -10.12 7.58
C THR A 187 -4.18 -10.82 6.40
N HIS A 188 -4.42 -12.11 6.27
CA HIS A 188 -3.85 -12.96 5.23
C HIS A 188 -4.93 -13.38 4.26
N LEU A 189 -4.74 -13.08 2.97
CA LEU A 189 -5.58 -13.54 1.88
C LEU A 189 -4.85 -14.64 1.11
N ARG A 190 -5.40 -15.85 1.10
CA ARG A 190 -4.80 -17.01 0.43
C ARG A 190 -5.09 -17.01 -1.07
N ALA A 191 -4.10 -17.36 -1.87
CA ALA A 191 -4.18 -17.39 -3.33
C ALA A 191 -5.21 -18.37 -3.88
N HIS A 192 -5.39 -19.50 -3.22
CA HIS A 192 -6.33 -20.55 -3.67
C HIS A 192 -7.80 -20.14 -3.66
N GLU A 193 -8.13 -19.07 -2.94
CA GLU A 193 -9.49 -18.54 -2.85
C GLU A 193 -9.76 -17.43 -3.87
N THR A 194 -8.72 -17.00 -4.60
CA THR A 194 -8.81 -15.99 -5.66
C THR A 194 -8.97 -16.59 -7.05
N THR A 195 -9.58 -17.77 -7.20
CA THR A 195 -9.98 -18.27 -8.50
C THR A 195 -11.02 -17.33 -9.10
N LEU A 196 -10.55 -16.28 -9.73
CA LEU A 196 -11.31 -15.55 -10.72
C LEU A 196 -11.59 -16.53 -11.85
N HIS A 197 -12.80 -17.09 -11.89
CA HIS A 197 -13.35 -17.55 -13.14
C HIS A 197 -13.43 -16.33 -14.05
N LEU A 198 -12.42 -16.11 -14.88
CA LEU A 198 -12.54 -15.29 -16.05
C LEU A 198 -13.52 -16.03 -16.98
N VAL A 199 -14.78 -15.60 -16.96
CA VAL A 199 -15.76 -15.88 -18.00
C VAL A 199 -15.47 -14.96 -19.16
#